data_9a028f6f79c0ebae2fb5d8ca2e77b521
#
_entry.id   9a028f6f79c0ebae2fb5d8ca2e77b521
#
_cell.length_a   1.000
_cell.length_b   1.000
_cell.length_c   1.000
_cell.angle_alpha   90.00
_cell.angle_beta   90.00
_cell.angle_gamma   90.00
#
_symmetry.space_group_name_H-M   'P 1'
#
loop_
_entity.id
_entity.type
_entity.pdbx_description
1 polymer ?
#
loop_
_entity_poly.entity_id
_entity_poly.type
_entity_poly.pdbx_seq_one_letter_code
_entity_poly.pdbx_strand_id
1 'polypeptide(L)'
;MARFTEEEKMLRRIDKRFSKGVVEYGLIEDGDKILIGLSGGKDSLALVELLARRARVYKPRFSVVAVHVVMKNIPYQSDVDYLREYVESWGVPFVLFETEFDATTDTRKSPCFLCSWNRRKALFTVAKEQGCNKIALGHHMDDILETLLMNITYQGAFSSMPPRLVMKKFDMTIIRPMCLVHEADLMELAQVKGYRKQVKNCPYESQSSRSAMKGILKQLEEMNPEARYSLWGSMTNVQEELLPAIINH
;
A
#
# COMPACT_ATOMS: atom_id res chain seq x y z
N MET A 1 36.77 -4.24 9.31
CA MET A 1 35.39 -4.43 8.94
C MET A 1 35.02 -3.42 7.86
N ALA A 2 34.54 -3.88 6.70
CA ALA A 2 34.11 -2.98 5.63
C ALA A 2 32.95 -2.11 6.13
N ARG A 3 33.09 -0.80 5.97
CA ARG A 3 32.05 0.16 6.39
C ARG A 3 30.98 0.18 5.27
N PHE A 4 29.73 -0.17 5.60
CA PHE A 4 28.63 -0.12 4.62
C PHE A 4 28.47 1.28 4.05
N THR A 5 28.17 1.35 2.76
CA THR A 5 27.76 2.60 2.10
C THR A 5 26.42 3.09 2.64
N GLU A 6 26.07 4.36 2.45
CA GLU A 6 24.75 4.89 2.86
C GLU A 6 23.62 4.19 2.13
N GLU A 7 23.80 3.86 0.85
CA GLU A 7 22.85 3.06 0.08
C GLU A 7 22.61 1.67 0.70
N GLU A 8 23.67 0.96 1.05
CA GLU A 8 23.56 -0.35 1.71
C GLU A 8 22.86 -0.27 3.08
N LYS A 9 23.12 0.79 3.84
CA LYS A 9 22.44 1.03 5.12
C LYS A 9 20.95 1.27 4.93
N MET A 10 20.58 2.10 3.93
CA MET A 10 19.19 2.38 3.57
C MET A 10 18.46 1.09 3.15
N LEU A 11 19.03 0.33 2.21
CA LEU A 11 18.44 -0.93 1.75
C LEU A 11 18.22 -1.93 2.89
N ARG A 12 19.21 -2.06 3.80
CA ARG A 12 19.09 -2.92 4.99
C ARG A 12 18.00 -2.43 5.95
N ARG A 13 17.83 -1.13 6.12
CA ARG A 13 16.80 -0.54 6.96
C ARG A 13 15.40 -0.85 6.41
N ILE A 14 15.22 -0.69 5.09
CA ILE A 14 13.97 -1.04 4.40
C ILE A 14 13.69 -2.53 4.52
N ASP A 15 14.65 -3.38 4.18
CA ASP A 15 14.50 -4.85 4.25
C ASP A 15 14.16 -5.33 5.68
N LYS A 16 14.78 -4.74 6.70
CA LYS A 16 14.50 -5.06 8.11
C LYS A 16 13.05 -4.72 8.48
N ARG A 17 12.57 -3.52 8.12
CA ARG A 17 11.19 -3.09 8.40
C ARG A 17 10.18 -3.89 7.60
N PHE A 18 10.44 -4.13 6.33
CA PHE A 18 9.61 -4.96 5.47
C PHE A 18 9.50 -6.39 6.02
N SER A 19 10.62 -7.03 6.31
CA SER A 19 10.65 -8.39 6.86
C SER A 19 9.96 -8.47 8.22
N LYS A 20 10.15 -7.46 9.08
CA LYS A 20 9.45 -7.38 10.37
C LYS A 20 7.94 -7.34 10.15
N GLY A 21 7.42 -6.47 9.27
CA GLY A 21 5.99 -6.39 8.97
C GLY A 21 5.42 -7.69 8.42
N VAL A 22 6.13 -8.33 7.49
CA VAL A 22 5.71 -9.62 6.91
C VAL A 22 5.58 -10.70 7.97
N VAL A 23 6.55 -10.80 8.88
CA VAL A 23 6.57 -11.86 9.93
C VAL A 23 5.59 -11.54 11.05
N GLU A 24 5.61 -10.32 11.58
CA GLU A 24 4.81 -9.91 12.74
C GLU A 24 3.30 -10.03 12.48
N TYR A 25 2.87 -9.73 11.24
CA TYR A 25 1.45 -9.78 10.86
C TYR A 25 1.06 -11.04 10.08
N GLY A 26 1.95 -12.01 9.91
CA GLY A 26 1.67 -13.26 9.20
C GLY A 26 1.17 -13.01 7.77
N LEU A 27 1.86 -12.12 7.02
CA LEU A 27 1.34 -11.65 5.73
C LEU A 27 1.54 -12.65 4.61
N ILE A 28 2.59 -13.47 4.69
CA ILE A 28 2.98 -14.39 3.62
C ILE A 28 3.19 -15.80 4.22
N GLU A 29 2.55 -16.77 3.61
CA GLU A 29 2.58 -18.19 3.99
C GLU A 29 3.12 -19.05 2.85
N ASP A 30 3.54 -20.28 3.17
CA ASP A 30 4.00 -21.25 2.17
C ASP A 30 2.87 -21.58 1.19
N GLY A 31 3.16 -21.54 -0.10
CA GLY A 31 2.18 -21.80 -1.16
C GLY A 31 1.37 -20.58 -1.61
N ASP A 32 1.55 -19.41 -1.02
CA ASP A 32 0.84 -18.22 -1.46
C ASP A 32 1.15 -17.85 -2.92
N LYS A 33 0.11 -17.39 -3.62
CA LYS A 33 0.23 -16.69 -4.89
C LYS A 33 -0.35 -15.27 -4.74
N ILE A 34 0.52 -14.27 -4.85
CA ILE A 34 0.22 -12.90 -4.47
C ILE A 34 0.12 -12.01 -5.71
N LEU A 35 -1.01 -11.33 -5.89
CA LEU A 35 -1.19 -10.29 -6.89
C LEU A 35 -0.67 -8.95 -6.33
N ILE A 36 0.27 -8.32 -7.00
CA ILE A 36 0.77 -6.98 -6.65
C ILE A 36 -0.01 -5.94 -7.43
N GLY A 37 -0.69 -5.02 -6.74
CA GLY A 37 -1.33 -3.86 -7.36
C GLY A 37 -0.28 -2.80 -7.74
N LEU A 38 0.04 -2.69 -9.02
CA LEU A 38 1.03 -1.76 -9.57
C LEU A 38 0.38 -0.48 -10.04
N SER A 39 0.49 0.59 -9.27
CA SER A 39 -0.03 1.92 -9.65
C SER A 39 0.94 2.74 -10.52
N GLY A 40 2.19 2.31 -10.64
CA GLY A 40 3.28 3.05 -11.26
C GLY A 40 3.94 4.12 -10.38
N GLY A 41 3.43 4.33 -9.17
CA GLY A 41 4.09 5.19 -8.17
C GLY A 41 5.25 4.48 -7.47
N LYS A 42 6.16 5.28 -6.86
CA LYS A 42 7.36 4.80 -6.16
C LYS A 42 7.10 3.63 -5.20
N ASP A 43 5.98 3.70 -4.46
CA ASP A 43 5.67 2.70 -3.44
C ASP A 43 5.29 1.36 -4.06
N SER A 44 4.55 1.37 -5.18
CA SER A 44 4.20 0.14 -5.90
C SER A 44 5.40 -0.49 -6.62
N LEU A 45 6.34 0.32 -7.12
CA LEU A 45 7.60 -0.17 -7.69
C LEU A 45 8.49 -0.79 -6.61
N ALA A 46 8.63 -0.11 -5.46
CA ALA A 46 9.34 -0.66 -4.31
C ALA A 46 8.73 -1.97 -3.81
N LEU A 47 7.39 -2.07 -3.79
CA LEU A 47 6.71 -3.30 -3.40
C LEU A 47 7.04 -4.49 -4.32
N VAL A 48 7.10 -4.25 -5.65
CA VAL A 48 7.53 -5.28 -6.62
C VAL A 48 8.93 -5.77 -6.30
N GLU A 49 9.90 -4.85 -6.14
CA GLU A 49 11.29 -5.19 -5.80
C GLU A 49 11.37 -6.01 -4.50
N LEU A 50 10.75 -5.52 -3.42
CA LEU A 50 10.82 -6.14 -2.10
C LEU A 50 10.18 -7.53 -2.09
N LEU A 51 9.03 -7.71 -2.74
CA LEU A 51 8.37 -9.02 -2.83
C LEU A 51 9.14 -9.99 -3.74
N ALA A 52 9.66 -9.51 -4.88
CA ALA A 52 10.48 -10.33 -5.78
C ALA A 52 11.76 -10.82 -5.09
N ARG A 53 12.44 -9.95 -4.34
CA ARG A 53 13.61 -10.33 -3.52
C ARG A 53 13.24 -11.33 -2.43
N ARG A 54 12.12 -11.12 -1.73
CA ARG A 54 11.64 -12.02 -0.68
C ARG A 54 11.24 -13.38 -1.22
N ALA A 55 10.67 -13.49 -2.41
CA ALA A 55 10.30 -14.74 -3.06
C ALA A 55 11.51 -15.64 -3.39
N ARG A 56 12.73 -15.07 -3.44
CA ARG A 56 13.98 -15.82 -3.64
C ARG A 56 14.52 -16.46 -2.36
N VAL A 57 13.97 -16.13 -1.20
CA VAL A 57 14.35 -16.72 0.09
C VAL A 57 13.73 -18.11 0.22
N TYR A 58 14.46 -19.03 0.85
CA TYR A 58 14.08 -20.44 0.93
C TYR A 58 12.69 -20.68 1.53
N LYS A 59 12.27 -19.90 2.53
CA LYS A 59 10.95 -19.97 3.17
C LYS A 59 10.46 -18.59 3.64
N PRO A 60 9.14 -18.34 3.59
CA PRO A 60 8.10 -19.13 2.93
C PRO A 60 8.30 -19.17 1.41
N ARG A 61 7.89 -20.25 0.74
CA ARG A 61 7.85 -20.36 -0.72
C ARG A 61 6.53 -19.76 -1.22
N PHE A 62 6.59 -18.73 -2.02
CA PHE A 62 5.42 -18.09 -2.62
C PHE A 62 5.77 -17.55 -4.01
N SER A 63 4.75 -17.24 -4.78
CA SER A 63 4.90 -16.62 -6.09
C SER A 63 4.19 -15.27 -6.15
N VAL A 64 4.64 -14.42 -7.06
CA VAL A 64 4.07 -13.08 -7.26
C VAL A 64 3.75 -12.86 -8.73
N VAL A 65 2.72 -12.05 -8.98
CA VAL A 65 2.37 -11.50 -10.29
C VAL A 65 1.96 -10.05 -10.10
N ALA A 66 2.36 -9.14 -10.99
CA ALA A 66 2.00 -7.73 -10.89
C ALA A 66 0.93 -7.37 -11.92
N VAL A 67 -0.06 -6.56 -11.51
CA VAL A 67 -1.09 -6.03 -12.41
C VAL A 67 -1.08 -4.52 -12.42
N HIS A 68 -1.04 -3.93 -13.62
CA HIS A 68 -1.33 -2.52 -13.83
C HIS A 68 -2.74 -2.36 -14.39
N VAL A 69 -3.58 -1.58 -13.69
CA VAL A 69 -4.98 -1.33 -14.08
C VAL A 69 -5.08 0.03 -14.75
N VAL A 70 -5.42 0.04 -16.02
CA VAL A 70 -5.68 1.24 -16.83
C VAL A 70 -7.17 1.54 -16.86
N MET A 71 -7.53 2.79 -16.55
CA MET A 71 -8.89 3.30 -16.66
C MET A 71 -9.03 4.02 -18.00
N LYS A 72 -9.72 3.42 -18.99
CA LYS A 72 -9.80 3.93 -20.37
C LYS A 72 -10.41 5.32 -20.49
N ASN A 73 -11.34 5.64 -19.63
CA ASN A 73 -12.07 6.91 -19.64
C ASN A 73 -11.46 8.00 -18.73
N ILE A 74 -10.25 7.80 -18.24
CA ILE A 74 -9.48 8.84 -17.54
C ILE A 74 -8.20 9.11 -18.32
N PRO A 75 -7.86 10.38 -18.62
CA PRO A 75 -6.64 10.74 -19.32
C PRO A 75 -5.42 10.60 -18.38
N TYR A 76 -5.12 9.36 -18.00
CA TYR A 76 -3.98 9.00 -17.19
C TYR A 76 -2.94 8.32 -18.08
N GLN A 77 -1.81 8.97 -18.30
CA GLN A 77 -0.73 8.42 -19.10
C GLN A 77 0.24 7.65 -18.21
N SER A 78 0.10 6.32 -18.21
CA SER A 78 1.13 5.44 -17.66
C SER A 78 2.12 5.08 -18.77
N ASP A 79 3.40 5.13 -18.47
CA ASP A 79 4.44 4.51 -19.30
C ASP A 79 4.38 2.98 -19.06
N VAL A 80 3.46 2.31 -19.77
CA VAL A 80 3.19 0.88 -19.58
C VAL A 80 4.39 0.03 -19.93
N ASP A 81 5.16 0.44 -20.95
CA ASP A 81 6.35 -0.29 -21.40
C ASP A 81 7.42 -0.25 -20.30
N TYR A 82 7.69 0.93 -19.74
CA TYR A 82 8.58 1.05 -18.57
C TYR A 82 8.13 0.18 -17.40
N LEU A 83 6.83 0.19 -17.07
CA LEU A 83 6.30 -0.61 -15.96
C LEU A 83 6.48 -2.10 -16.21
N ARG A 84 6.24 -2.55 -17.42
CA ARG A 84 6.47 -3.93 -17.86
C ARG A 84 7.93 -4.32 -17.74
N GLU A 85 8.83 -3.55 -18.37
CA GLU A 85 10.27 -3.79 -18.32
C GLU A 85 10.79 -3.84 -16.90
N TYR A 86 10.35 -2.91 -16.05
CA TYR A 86 10.73 -2.88 -14.64
C TYR A 86 10.30 -4.15 -13.91
N VAL A 87 9.04 -4.55 -14.03
CA VAL A 87 8.49 -5.73 -13.34
C VAL A 87 9.17 -7.01 -13.82
N GLU A 88 9.31 -7.17 -15.14
CA GLU A 88 9.93 -8.35 -15.76
C GLU A 88 11.43 -8.45 -15.45
N SER A 89 12.14 -7.33 -15.25
CA SER A 89 13.54 -7.31 -14.81
C SER A 89 13.74 -7.96 -13.43
N TRP A 90 12.71 -7.95 -12.59
CA TRP A 90 12.68 -8.65 -11.31
C TRP A 90 12.27 -10.13 -11.43
N GLY A 91 11.94 -10.63 -12.62
CA GLY A 91 11.43 -11.98 -12.87
C GLY A 91 9.97 -12.14 -12.42
N VAL A 92 9.21 -11.06 -12.33
CA VAL A 92 7.79 -11.06 -11.96
C VAL A 92 6.94 -10.97 -13.23
N PRO A 93 5.94 -11.85 -13.44
CA PRO A 93 5.00 -11.74 -14.54
C PRO A 93 4.19 -10.43 -14.45
N PHE A 94 4.02 -9.76 -15.58
CA PHE A 94 3.26 -8.53 -15.70
C PHE A 94 1.93 -8.76 -16.41
N VAL A 95 0.84 -8.24 -15.84
CA VAL A 95 -0.51 -8.23 -16.40
C VAL A 95 -0.96 -6.79 -16.62
N LEU A 96 -1.38 -6.45 -17.83
CA LEU A 96 -2.10 -5.21 -18.11
C LEU A 96 -3.59 -5.50 -18.10
N PHE A 97 -4.36 -4.80 -17.29
CA PHE A 97 -5.81 -4.93 -17.22
C PHE A 97 -6.47 -3.58 -17.51
N GLU A 98 -7.30 -3.56 -18.52
CA GLU A 98 -8.05 -2.36 -18.91
C GLU A 98 -9.48 -2.44 -18.41
N THR A 99 -9.96 -1.35 -17.84
CA THR A 99 -11.34 -1.21 -17.38
C THR A 99 -11.82 0.23 -17.57
N GLU A 100 -13.09 0.46 -17.38
CA GLU A 100 -13.70 1.78 -17.42
C GLU A 100 -14.76 1.89 -16.32
N PHE A 101 -15.18 3.09 -15.99
CA PHE A 101 -16.30 3.31 -15.10
C PHE A 101 -17.19 4.42 -15.65
N ASP A 102 -18.47 4.29 -15.40
CA ASP A 102 -19.45 5.31 -15.74
C ASP A 102 -19.68 6.20 -14.49
N ALA A 103 -19.29 7.47 -14.61
CA ALA A 103 -19.46 8.46 -13.54
C ALA A 103 -20.94 8.79 -13.28
N THR A 104 -21.84 8.43 -14.20
CA THR A 104 -23.28 8.68 -14.08
C THR A 104 -24.02 7.57 -13.36
N THR A 105 -23.41 6.40 -13.16
CA THR A 105 -24.04 5.21 -12.56
C THR A 105 -24.54 5.46 -11.12
N ASP A 106 -23.80 6.25 -10.34
CA ASP A 106 -24.24 6.67 -9.01
C ASP A 106 -23.80 8.11 -8.73
N THR A 107 -24.68 9.05 -9.04
CA THR A 107 -24.46 10.51 -8.84
C THR A 107 -24.30 10.94 -7.39
N ARG A 108 -24.59 10.05 -6.43
CA ARG A 108 -24.37 10.27 -4.99
C ARG A 108 -22.90 10.08 -4.60
N LYS A 109 -22.08 9.48 -5.47
CA LYS A 109 -20.66 9.19 -5.25
C LYS A 109 -19.79 10.08 -6.12
N SER A 110 -18.66 10.51 -5.57
CA SER A 110 -17.68 11.26 -6.35
C SER A 110 -17.03 10.40 -7.45
N PRO A 111 -16.62 10.98 -8.59
CA PRO A 111 -15.90 10.25 -9.63
C PRO A 111 -14.63 9.55 -9.09
N CYS A 112 -13.93 10.16 -8.15
CA CYS A 112 -12.77 9.56 -7.48
C CYS A 112 -13.13 8.28 -6.71
N PHE A 113 -14.28 8.28 -6.04
CA PHE A 113 -14.78 7.09 -5.35
C PHE A 113 -15.07 5.95 -6.34
N LEU A 114 -15.80 6.25 -7.42
CA LEU A 114 -16.16 5.27 -8.46
C LEU A 114 -14.91 4.71 -9.16
N CYS A 115 -13.95 5.57 -9.50
CA CYS A 115 -12.67 5.16 -10.05
C CYS A 115 -11.92 4.20 -9.11
N SER A 116 -11.79 4.58 -7.83
CA SER A 116 -11.10 3.76 -6.82
C SER A 116 -11.80 2.42 -6.61
N TRP A 117 -13.14 2.42 -6.63
CA TRP A 117 -13.94 1.21 -6.46
C TRP A 117 -13.76 0.26 -7.65
N ASN A 118 -13.81 0.78 -8.89
CA ASN A 118 -13.61 -0.01 -10.10
C ASN A 118 -12.17 -0.57 -10.20
N ARG A 119 -11.16 0.22 -9.82
CA ARG A 119 -9.77 -0.29 -9.73
C ARG A 119 -9.66 -1.45 -8.74
N ARG A 120 -10.29 -1.34 -7.56
CA ARG A 120 -10.31 -2.46 -6.60
C ARG A 120 -11.00 -3.69 -7.17
N LYS A 121 -12.18 -3.51 -7.79
CA LYS A 121 -12.89 -4.60 -8.45
C LYS A 121 -12.01 -5.30 -9.49
N ALA A 122 -11.28 -4.54 -10.32
CA ALA A 122 -10.34 -5.07 -11.29
C ALA A 122 -9.24 -5.92 -10.62
N LEU A 123 -8.68 -5.46 -9.49
CA LEU A 123 -7.68 -6.25 -8.76
C LEU A 123 -8.23 -7.59 -8.29
N PHE A 124 -9.45 -7.64 -7.77
CA PHE A 124 -10.09 -8.92 -7.37
C PHE A 124 -10.36 -9.83 -8.56
N THR A 125 -10.81 -9.28 -9.70
CA THR A 125 -11.02 -10.02 -10.93
C THR A 125 -9.73 -10.68 -11.40
N VAL A 126 -8.66 -9.89 -11.57
CA VAL A 126 -7.36 -10.41 -12.02
C VAL A 126 -6.77 -11.38 -11.01
N ALA A 127 -6.89 -11.12 -9.70
CA ALA A 127 -6.41 -12.05 -8.67
C ALA A 127 -7.06 -13.43 -8.82
N LYS A 128 -8.36 -13.48 -9.04
CA LYS A 128 -9.10 -14.72 -9.27
C LYS A 128 -8.67 -15.42 -10.56
N GLU A 129 -8.57 -14.68 -11.67
CA GLU A 129 -8.14 -15.21 -12.98
C GLU A 129 -6.71 -15.76 -12.92
N GLN A 130 -5.83 -15.12 -12.17
CA GLN A 130 -4.45 -15.55 -11.98
C GLN A 130 -4.30 -16.64 -10.89
N GLY A 131 -5.37 -17.06 -10.23
CA GLY A 131 -5.33 -18.03 -9.13
C GLY A 131 -4.55 -17.53 -7.91
N CYS A 132 -4.57 -16.22 -7.66
CA CYS A 132 -3.97 -15.61 -6.46
C CYS A 132 -4.92 -15.71 -5.27
N ASN A 133 -4.37 -15.99 -4.09
CA ASN A 133 -5.12 -15.98 -2.82
C ASN A 133 -4.89 -14.71 -1.99
N LYS A 134 -3.90 -13.90 -2.38
CA LYS A 134 -3.60 -12.62 -1.70
C LYS A 134 -3.41 -11.48 -2.72
N ILE A 135 -3.77 -10.25 -2.29
CA ILE A 135 -3.49 -9.01 -3.03
C ILE A 135 -2.59 -8.15 -2.17
N ALA A 136 -1.40 -7.81 -2.67
CA ALA A 136 -0.46 -6.91 -2.00
C ALA A 136 -0.63 -5.47 -2.52
N LEU A 137 -0.75 -4.53 -1.59
CA LEU A 137 -0.86 -3.10 -1.87
C LEU A 137 0.32 -2.34 -1.27
N GLY A 138 0.80 -1.33 -2.00
CA GLY A 138 1.98 -0.53 -1.68
C GLY A 138 1.78 0.51 -0.58
N HIS A 139 0.84 0.31 0.35
CA HIS A 139 0.67 1.21 1.48
C HIS A 139 1.78 1.02 2.50
N HIS A 140 2.35 2.12 2.97
CA HIS A 140 3.41 2.18 3.96
C HIS A 140 2.91 2.72 5.31
N MET A 141 3.78 2.81 6.31
CA MET A 141 3.42 3.20 7.68
C MET A 141 2.71 4.56 7.71
N ASP A 142 3.20 5.53 6.97
CA ASP A 142 2.65 6.89 6.92
C ASP A 142 1.21 6.88 6.39
N ASP A 143 0.92 6.15 5.30
CA ASP A 143 -0.45 6.00 4.78
C ASP A 143 -1.43 5.46 5.83
N ILE A 144 -0.97 4.51 6.64
CA ILE A 144 -1.78 3.86 7.69
C ILE A 144 -2.06 4.85 8.82
N LEU A 145 -1.04 5.62 9.25
CA LEU A 145 -1.18 6.63 10.29
C LEU A 145 -2.02 7.84 9.82
N GLU A 146 -1.80 8.32 8.60
CA GLU A 146 -2.63 9.36 7.98
C GLU A 146 -4.11 8.91 7.92
N THR A 147 -4.36 7.65 7.58
CA THR A 147 -5.71 7.09 7.55
C THR A 147 -6.31 6.99 8.95
N LEU A 148 -5.52 6.63 9.97
CA LEU A 148 -5.95 6.64 11.37
C LEU A 148 -6.40 8.05 11.77
N LEU A 149 -5.57 9.06 11.53
CA LEU A 149 -5.89 10.45 11.85
C LEU A 149 -7.14 10.94 11.09
N MET A 150 -7.27 10.60 9.79
CA MET A 150 -8.48 10.90 9.01
C MET A 150 -9.73 10.28 9.61
N ASN A 151 -9.68 9.00 9.98
CA ASN A 151 -10.85 8.31 10.52
C ASN A 151 -11.26 8.87 11.88
N ILE A 152 -10.29 9.19 12.74
CA ILE A 152 -10.58 9.83 14.04
C ILE A 152 -11.22 11.20 13.83
N THR A 153 -10.65 12.04 12.94
CA THR A 153 -11.05 13.45 12.82
C THR A 153 -12.31 13.67 11.98
N TYR A 154 -12.53 12.87 10.93
CA TYR A 154 -13.65 13.05 10.00
C TYR A 154 -14.78 12.05 10.20
N GLN A 155 -14.51 10.89 10.79
CA GLN A 155 -15.51 9.82 10.93
C GLN A 155 -15.81 9.48 12.39
N GLY A 156 -15.05 10.03 13.35
CA GLY A 156 -15.18 9.66 14.76
C GLY A 156 -14.89 8.17 15.03
N ALA A 157 -14.07 7.56 14.17
CA ALA A 157 -13.79 6.12 14.24
C ALA A 157 -12.31 5.86 14.50
N PHE A 158 -12.01 5.11 15.55
CA PHE A 158 -10.66 4.63 15.82
C PHE A 158 -10.36 3.40 14.96
N SER A 159 -9.95 3.64 13.72
CA SER A 159 -9.71 2.60 12.73
C SER A 159 -8.72 3.06 11.66
N SER A 160 -8.04 2.12 11.02
CA SER A 160 -7.12 2.39 9.91
C SER A 160 -7.11 1.25 8.90
N MET A 161 -6.08 1.19 8.07
CA MET A 161 -5.83 0.11 7.11
C MET A 161 -5.01 -0.99 7.79
N PRO A 162 -5.59 -2.14 8.16
CA PRO A 162 -4.81 -3.20 8.80
C PRO A 162 -3.76 -3.78 7.85
N PRO A 163 -2.59 -4.23 8.35
CA PRO A 163 -1.58 -4.91 7.55
C PRO A 163 -2.10 -6.15 6.81
N ARG A 164 -3.02 -6.90 7.45
CA ARG A 164 -3.70 -8.08 6.91
C ARG A 164 -5.21 -7.91 7.04
N LEU A 165 -5.93 -8.01 5.93
CA LEU A 165 -7.39 -7.90 5.88
C LEU A 165 -7.98 -9.10 5.13
N VAL A 166 -8.63 -10.00 5.87
CA VAL A 166 -9.32 -11.15 5.28
C VAL A 166 -10.69 -10.74 4.76
N MET A 167 -10.89 -10.87 3.46
CA MET A 167 -12.11 -10.52 2.75
C MET A 167 -12.98 -11.77 2.54
N LYS A 168 -13.67 -12.23 3.59
CA LYS A 168 -14.46 -13.48 3.56
C LYS A 168 -15.40 -13.60 2.36
N LYS A 169 -16.03 -12.49 1.94
CA LYS A 169 -16.96 -12.46 0.80
C LYS A 169 -16.31 -12.79 -0.55
N PHE A 170 -14.98 -12.56 -0.67
CA PHE A 170 -14.25 -12.69 -1.94
C PHE A 170 -13.25 -13.85 -1.91
N ASP A 171 -13.15 -14.56 -0.79
CA ASP A 171 -12.13 -15.58 -0.54
C ASP A 171 -10.72 -15.06 -0.89
N MET A 172 -10.40 -13.88 -0.37
CA MET A 172 -9.20 -13.15 -0.73
C MET A 172 -8.66 -12.42 0.51
N THR A 173 -7.34 -12.37 0.64
CA THR A 173 -6.68 -11.58 1.69
C THR A 173 -5.94 -10.38 1.08
N ILE A 174 -6.23 -9.19 1.56
CA ILE A 174 -5.43 -7.99 1.23
C ILE A 174 -4.30 -7.89 2.23
N ILE A 175 -3.07 -7.71 1.74
CA ILE A 175 -1.87 -7.53 2.57
C ILE A 175 -1.17 -6.21 2.25
N ARG A 176 -0.50 -5.63 3.25
CA ARG A 176 0.31 -4.41 3.14
C ARG A 176 1.71 -4.66 3.69
N PRO A 177 2.58 -5.32 2.90
CA PRO A 177 3.88 -5.78 3.40
C PRO A 177 4.82 -4.65 3.85
N MET A 178 4.60 -3.43 3.33
CA MET A 178 5.38 -2.24 3.71
C MET A 178 4.80 -1.46 4.90
N CYS A 179 3.88 -2.05 5.67
CA CYS A 179 3.18 -1.38 6.78
C CYS A 179 4.09 -0.77 7.85
N LEU A 180 5.32 -1.24 8.00
CA LEU A 180 6.33 -0.71 8.93
C LEU A 180 7.45 0.09 8.22
N VAL A 181 7.42 0.21 6.90
CA VAL A 181 8.37 1.01 6.12
C VAL A 181 7.92 2.47 6.12
N HIS A 182 8.85 3.40 6.29
CA HIS A 182 8.55 4.83 6.27
C HIS A 182 8.55 5.38 4.85
N GLU A 183 7.72 6.39 4.58
CA GLU A 183 7.69 7.06 3.27
C GLU A 183 9.05 7.65 2.90
N ALA A 184 9.76 8.23 3.88
CA ALA A 184 11.09 8.82 3.66
C ALA A 184 12.09 7.80 3.09
N ASP A 185 12.09 6.56 3.60
CA ASP A 185 12.93 5.49 3.08
C ASP A 185 12.57 5.11 1.62
N LEU A 186 11.27 5.11 1.30
CA LEU A 186 10.80 4.82 -0.07
C LEU A 186 11.09 5.97 -1.05
N MET A 187 11.11 7.20 -0.57
CA MET A 187 11.54 8.36 -1.37
C MET A 187 13.04 8.28 -1.69
N GLU A 188 13.87 7.98 -0.69
CA GLU A 188 15.31 7.78 -0.85
C GLU A 188 15.59 6.62 -1.83
N LEU A 189 14.91 5.48 -1.66
CA LEU A 189 15.00 4.33 -2.56
C LEU A 189 14.64 4.72 -4.00
N ALA A 190 13.57 5.47 -4.20
CA ALA A 190 13.12 5.89 -5.52
C ALA A 190 14.15 6.79 -6.23
N GLN A 191 14.84 7.66 -5.49
CA GLN A 191 15.92 8.49 -6.02
C GLN A 191 17.13 7.64 -6.42
N VAL A 192 17.59 6.76 -5.54
CA VAL A 192 18.76 5.90 -5.79
C VAL A 192 18.51 4.95 -6.97
N LYS A 193 17.29 4.38 -7.07
CA LYS A 193 16.92 3.46 -8.16
C LYS A 193 16.49 4.17 -9.44
N GLY A 194 16.34 5.49 -9.43
CA GLY A 194 15.92 6.26 -10.59
C GLY A 194 14.50 5.91 -11.06
N TYR A 195 13.57 5.67 -10.14
CA TYR A 195 12.18 5.35 -10.50
C TYR A 195 11.56 6.49 -11.31
N ARG A 196 11.04 6.17 -12.49
CA ARG A 196 10.37 7.16 -13.34
C ARG A 196 9.01 7.53 -12.77
N LYS A 197 8.81 8.82 -12.58
CA LYS A 197 7.52 9.33 -12.09
C LYS A 197 6.48 9.24 -13.21
N GLN A 198 5.35 8.57 -12.93
CA GLN A 198 4.22 8.54 -13.86
C GLN A 198 3.48 9.88 -13.84
N VAL A 199 3.05 10.33 -15.02
CA VAL A 199 2.31 11.59 -15.16
C VAL A 199 0.83 11.32 -14.85
N LYS A 200 0.36 11.86 -13.74
CA LYS A 200 -1.05 11.77 -13.32
C LYS A 200 -1.80 13.04 -13.77
N ASN A 201 -2.49 12.96 -14.88
CA ASN A 201 -3.38 14.03 -15.34
C ASN A 201 -4.83 13.71 -14.94
N CYS A 202 -5.07 13.40 -13.67
CA CYS A 202 -6.42 13.11 -13.19
C CYS A 202 -7.18 14.43 -12.98
N PRO A 203 -8.27 14.69 -13.74
CA PRO A 203 -9.03 15.94 -13.61
C PRO A 203 -9.78 16.05 -12.27
N TYR A 204 -9.85 14.96 -11.52
CA TYR A 204 -10.55 14.86 -10.24
C TYR A 204 -9.60 14.89 -9.02
N GLU A 205 -8.29 15.10 -9.23
CA GLU A 205 -7.30 15.17 -8.14
C GLU A 205 -7.39 16.54 -7.45
N SER A 206 -8.30 16.67 -6.49
CA SER A 206 -8.35 17.82 -5.58
C SER A 206 -7.36 17.66 -4.43
N GLN A 207 -6.99 18.77 -3.77
CA GLN A 207 -6.22 18.76 -2.53
C GLN A 207 -6.90 17.80 -1.53
N SER A 208 -6.29 16.65 -1.30
CA SER A 208 -6.92 15.62 -0.48
C SER A 208 -6.71 15.93 1.00
N SER A 209 -7.71 15.60 1.85
CA SER A 209 -7.60 15.66 3.31
C SER A 209 -6.37 14.91 3.84
N ARG A 210 -5.81 13.99 3.04
CA ARG A 210 -4.59 13.25 3.35
C ARG A 210 -3.36 14.16 3.44
N SER A 211 -3.23 15.19 2.58
CA SER A 211 -2.11 16.14 2.66
C SER A 211 -2.12 16.95 3.96
N ALA A 212 -3.31 17.27 4.48
CA ALA A 212 -3.46 17.92 5.78
C ALA A 212 -3.01 16.98 6.92
N MET A 213 -3.41 15.70 6.87
CA MET A 213 -3.00 14.72 7.89
C MET A 213 -1.49 14.47 7.89
N LYS A 214 -0.86 14.51 6.72
CA LYS A 214 0.60 14.44 6.61
C LYS A 214 1.28 15.60 7.34
N GLY A 215 0.74 16.81 7.23
CA GLY A 215 1.22 17.98 7.98
C GLY A 215 1.06 17.81 9.49
N ILE A 216 -0.08 17.31 9.95
CA ILE A 216 -0.34 17.02 11.36
C ILE A 216 0.61 15.96 11.91
N LEU A 217 0.83 14.87 11.16
CA LEU A 217 1.75 13.82 11.58
C LEU A 217 3.18 14.37 11.77
N LYS A 218 3.62 15.27 10.86
CA LYS A 218 4.91 15.94 10.99
C LYS A 218 4.99 16.82 12.24
N GLN A 219 3.95 17.60 12.54
CA GLN A 219 3.89 18.41 13.76
C GLN A 219 3.94 17.55 15.03
N LEU A 220 3.25 16.41 15.05
CA LEU A 220 3.32 15.46 16.17
C LEU A 220 4.73 14.90 16.35
N GLU A 221 5.47 14.63 15.28
CA GLU A 221 6.87 14.19 15.36
C GLU A 221 7.82 15.30 15.84
N GLU A 222 7.54 16.57 15.49
CA GLU A 222 8.28 17.73 16.03
C GLU A 222 8.09 17.88 17.55
N MET A 223 6.89 17.54 18.05
CA MET A 223 6.60 17.54 19.50
C MET A 223 7.20 16.32 20.22
N ASN A 224 7.12 15.15 19.59
CA ASN A 224 7.64 13.90 20.13
C ASN A 224 8.21 13.05 18.98
N PRO A 225 9.53 12.86 18.90
CA PRO A 225 10.15 12.04 17.84
C PRO A 225 9.62 10.61 17.74
N GLU A 226 9.05 10.06 18.82
CA GLU A 226 8.45 8.72 18.85
C GLU A 226 6.94 8.72 18.53
N ALA A 227 6.35 9.87 18.18
CA ALA A 227 4.90 10.01 17.95
C ALA A 227 4.36 9.00 16.94
N ARG A 228 5.12 8.73 15.87
CA ARG A 228 4.78 7.75 14.84
C ARG A 228 4.60 6.34 15.40
N TYR A 229 5.52 5.91 16.24
CA TYR A 229 5.48 4.60 16.91
C TYR A 229 4.43 4.53 18.01
N SER A 230 4.21 5.63 18.72
CA SER A 230 3.15 5.76 19.72
C SER A 230 1.77 5.65 19.09
N LEU A 231 1.53 6.35 17.98
CA LEU A 231 0.29 6.24 17.20
C LEU A 231 0.08 4.82 16.64
N TRP A 232 1.15 4.18 16.14
CA TRP A 232 1.08 2.80 15.68
C TRP A 232 0.72 1.85 16.82
N GLY A 233 1.41 1.95 17.95
CA GLY A 233 1.17 1.12 19.13
C GLY A 233 -0.24 1.29 19.71
N SER A 234 -0.79 2.51 19.66
CA SER A 234 -2.14 2.78 20.18
C SER A 234 -3.23 1.96 19.50
N MET A 235 -3.04 1.56 18.23
CA MET A 235 -4.01 0.74 17.51
C MET A 235 -4.16 -0.70 18.05
N THR A 236 -3.17 -1.17 18.81
CA THR A 236 -3.17 -2.51 19.44
C THR A 236 -3.15 -2.46 20.97
N ASN A 237 -3.12 -1.25 21.53
CA ASN A 237 -3.09 -1.02 22.98
C ASN A 237 -4.25 -0.09 23.39
N VAL A 238 -5.46 -0.52 23.09
CA VAL A 238 -6.69 0.19 23.48
C VAL A 238 -7.03 -0.21 24.93
N GLN A 239 -7.12 0.77 25.81
CA GLN A 239 -7.49 0.58 27.22
C GLN A 239 -9.00 0.85 27.36
N GLU A 240 -9.79 -0.19 27.13
CA GLU A 240 -11.27 -0.08 27.02
C GLU A 240 -11.89 0.49 28.28
N GLU A 241 -11.34 0.18 29.46
CA GLU A 241 -11.79 0.66 30.77
C GLU A 241 -11.62 2.17 30.96
N LEU A 242 -10.78 2.82 30.16
CA LEU A 242 -10.55 4.27 30.18
C LEU A 242 -11.33 5.01 29.07
N LEU A 243 -12.10 4.30 28.26
CA LEU A 243 -12.94 4.92 27.24
C LEU A 243 -14.34 5.27 27.77
N PRO A 244 -14.98 6.34 27.23
CA PRO A 244 -16.35 6.66 27.56
C PRO A 244 -17.30 5.49 27.23
N ALA A 245 -18.05 5.00 28.21
CA ALA A 245 -19.05 3.97 28.04
C ALA A 245 -20.44 4.61 27.87
N ILE A 246 -21.22 4.15 26.88
CA ILE A 246 -22.63 4.50 26.75
C ILE A 246 -23.43 3.49 27.57
N ILE A 247 -24.10 3.96 28.62
CA ILE A 247 -25.01 3.15 29.42
C ILE A 247 -26.36 3.20 28.70
N ASN A 248 -26.74 2.12 27.99
CA ASN A 248 -28.08 1.96 27.46
C ASN A 248 -29.02 1.60 28.62
N HIS A 249 -29.98 2.48 28.93
CA HIS A 249 -31.05 2.26 29.90
C HIS A 249 -32.21 1.51 29.24
#